data_253e7893af09b4733406261da63dafc8
#
_entry.id   253e7893af09b4733406261da63dafc8
#
_cell.length_a   1.000
_cell.length_b   1.000
_cell.length_c   1.000
_cell.angle_alpha   90.00
_cell.angle_beta   90.00
_cell.angle_gamma   90.00
#
_symmetry.space_group_name_H-M   'P 1'
#
loop_
_entity.id
_entity.type
_entity.pdbx_description
1 polymer ?
#
loop_
_entity_poly.entity_id
_entity_poly.type
_entity_poly.pdbx_seq_one_letter_code
_entity_poly.pdbx_strand_id
1 'polypeptide(L)'
;MKWNVVTDSSCDLIPSDYRSDAIELSSVPFEISVGVRGYTDNEQLDIEEMLRDMEQEKTASYTSCPAPGAWLEQFEKADRTIAITISSQLSGSMNSALTARDLALEADPDKKIAVLDSRSTGPELVLCVREIERLAREGIGFDEAVDRANAFLDKTKVIFALSSFDNLIKNGRMHKMAGFLAKALGMWGIGSASDEGRIVVEGKTRGPKRTVRALIECMRERGFSGGNVAISHCDNHAVAHALKDSILSAWADSQIEILPTRGLCS
;
A
#
# COMPACT_ATOMS: atom_id res chain seq x y z
N MET A 1 -20.23 18.27 -3.21
CA MET A 1 -19.04 18.28 -4.08
C MET A 1 -18.17 17.12 -3.63
N LYS A 2 -17.80 16.21 -4.53
CA LYS A 2 -16.94 15.07 -4.21
C LYS A 2 -15.52 15.55 -3.92
N TRP A 3 -14.83 14.87 -3.01
CA TRP A 3 -13.39 15.06 -2.85
C TRP A 3 -12.64 14.19 -3.84
N ASN A 4 -11.51 14.66 -4.33
CA ASN A 4 -10.58 13.84 -5.07
C ASN A 4 -9.63 13.15 -4.07
N VAL A 5 -9.58 11.83 -4.10
CA VAL A 5 -8.61 11.03 -3.34
C VAL A 5 -7.63 10.45 -4.33
N VAL A 6 -6.36 10.77 -4.17
CA VAL A 6 -5.30 10.34 -5.08
C VAL A 6 -4.33 9.45 -4.32
N THR A 7 -4.05 8.26 -4.83
CA THR A 7 -3.00 7.39 -4.28
C THR A 7 -1.88 7.23 -5.31
N ASP A 8 -0.68 6.85 -4.87
CA ASP A 8 0.21 6.18 -5.80
C ASP A 8 -0.21 4.71 -5.99
N SER A 9 0.39 4.03 -6.96
CA SER A 9 0.02 2.65 -7.28
C SER A 9 0.45 1.61 -6.25
N SER A 10 1.00 2.04 -5.10
CA SER A 10 1.16 1.15 -3.96
C SER A 10 -0.16 0.82 -3.28
N CYS A 11 -1.23 1.55 -3.56
CA CYS A 11 -2.60 1.22 -3.12
C CYS A 11 -3.18 0.12 -4.01
N ASP A 12 -3.73 -0.91 -3.40
CA ASP A 12 -4.26 -2.08 -4.13
C ASP A 12 -5.68 -1.85 -4.70
N LEU A 13 -6.27 -0.66 -4.54
CA LEU A 13 -7.54 -0.31 -5.19
C LEU A 13 -7.33 0.03 -6.67
N ILE A 14 -8.28 -0.39 -7.49
CA ILE A 14 -8.33 -0.07 -8.92
C ILE A 14 -9.34 1.08 -9.09
N PRO A 15 -8.90 2.30 -9.51
CA PRO A 15 -9.78 3.45 -9.65
C PRO A 15 -10.99 3.21 -10.55
N SER A 16 -10.82 2.52 -11.70
CA SER A 16 -11.93 2.24 -12.63
C SER A 16 -13.01 1.32 -12.03
N ASP A 17 -12.68 0.51 -11.04
CA ASP A 17 -13.60 -0.37 -10.34
C ASP A 17 -14.22 0.27 -9.10
N TYR A 18 -13.61 1.37 -8.63
CA TYR A 18 -14.06 2.07 -7.43
C TYR A 18 -15.32 2.91 -7.70
N ARG A 19 -16.36 2.70 -6.92
CA ARG A 19 -17.61 3.45 -7.05
C ARG A 19 -17.96 4.11 -5.73
N SER A 20 -18.05 5.45 -5.74
CA SER A 20 -18.44 6.24 -4.60
C SER A 20 -19.24 7.47 -5.03
N ASP A 21 -20.16 7.88 -4.20
CA ASP A 21 -20.92 9.12 -4.31
C ASP A 21 -20.24 10.29 -3.58
N ALA A 22 -19.33 9.99 -2.66
CA ALA A 22 -18.67 10.96 -1.79
C ALA A 22 -17.27 11.38 -2.27
N ILE A 23 -16.52 10.45 -2.87
CA ILE A 23 -15.17 10.69 -3.35
C ILE A 23 -15.01 10.23 -4.81
N GLU A 24 -14.00 10.76 -5.47
CA GLU A 24 -13.46 10.27 -6.72
C GLU A 24 -12.04 9.74 -6.44
N LEU A 25 -11.76 8.48 -6.81
CA LEU A 25 -10.46 7.86 -6.62
C LEU A 25 -9.65 7.93 -7.90
N SER A 26 -8.40 8.33 -7.80
CA SER A 26 -7.41 8.26 -8.88
C SER A 26 -6.09 7.73 -8.38
N SER A 27 -5.25 7.22 -9.29
CA SER A 27 -3.94 6.66 -8.96
C SER A 27 -2.86 7.24 -9.85
N VAL A 28 -1.68 7.45 -9.28
CA VAL A 28 -0.47 7.89 -10.00
C VAL A 28 0.51 6.71 -10.03
N PRO A 29 0.86 6.20 -11.23
CA PRO A 29 1.59 4.95 -11.35
C PRO A 29 3.08 5.09 -11.02
N PHE A 30 3.63 4.04 -10.42
CA PHE A 30 5.07 3.79 -10.42
C PHE A 30 5.51 3.21 -11.75
N GLU A 31 6.77 3.45 -12.12
CA GLU A 31 7.44 2.73 -13.18
C GLU A 31 8.28 1.59 -12.59
N ILE A 32 8.16 0.40 -13.18
CA ILE A 32 8.87 -0.81 -12.76
C ILE A 32 9.77 -1.25 -13.90
N SER A 33 11.04 -1.49 -13.63
CA SER A 33 12.03 -1.99 -14.59
C SER A 33 12.48 -3.39 -14.20
N VAL A 34 12.37 -4.32 -15.13
CA VAL A 34 12.81 -5.71 -15.00
C VAL A 34 13.79 -6.02 -16.13
N GLY A 35 15.07 -6.06 -15.85
CA GLY A 35 16.11 -6.14 -16.87
C GLY A 35 16.03 -4.95 -17.83
N VAL A 36 15.74 -5.23 -19.12
CA VAL A 36 15.58 -4.20 -20.17
C VAL A 36 14.11 -3.81 -20.40
N ARG A 37 13.16 -4.44 -19.73
CA ARG A 37 11.73 -4.17 -19.89
C ARG A 37 11.26 -3.13 -18.87
N GLY A 38 10.39 -2.23 -19.32
CA GLY A 38 9.70 -1.24 -18.48
C GLY A 38 8.22 -1.56 -18.38
N TYR A 39 7.65 -1.40 -17.18
CA TYR A 39 6.24 -1.58 -16.89
C TYR A 39 5.73 -0.36 -16.14
N THR A 40 4.58 0.15 -16.57
CA THR A 40 3.86 1.18 -15.82
C THR A 40 2.82 0.51 -14.93
N ASP A 41 2.89 0.74 -13.62
CA ASP A 41 1.98 0.11 -12.64
C ASP A 41 0.59 0.77 -12.65
N ASN A 42 -0.09 0.65 -13.76
CA ASN A 42 -1.46 1.13 -13.98
C ASN A 42 -2.44 -0.04 -14.18
N GLU A 43 -3.68 0.27 -14.54
CA GLU A 43 -4.75 -0.70 -14.70
C GLU A 43 -4.54 -1.67 -15.88
N GLN A 44 -3.69 -1.31 -16.86
CA GLN A 44 -3.36 -2.12 -18.02
C GLN A 44 -2.16 -3.05 -17.79
N LEU A 45 -1.51 -2.99 -16.63
CA LEU A 45 -0.37 -3.84 -16.33
C LEU A 45 -0.77 -5.32 -16.31
N ASP A 46 -0.13 -6.11 -17.16
CA ASP A 46 -0.14 -7.57 -17.06
C ASP A 46 0.84 -8.01 -15.96
N ILE A 47 0.29 -8.20 -14.75
CA ILE A 47 1.07 -8.59 -13.57
C ILE A 47 1.70 -9.97 -13.75
N GLU A 48 1.01 -10.91 -14.41
CA GLU A 48 1.55 -12.26 -14.64
C GLU A 48 2.74 -12.22 -15.60
N GLU A 49 2.69 -11.39 -16.66
CA GLU A 49 3.83 -11.19 -17.56
C GLU A 49 5.01 -10.60 -16.80
N MET A 50 4.78 -9.55 -16.02
CA MET A 50 5.82 -8.90 -15.22
C MET A 50 6.47 -9.86 -14.24
N LEU A 51 5.68 -10.68 -13.52
CA LEU A 51 6.20 -11.66 -12.57
C LEU A 51 7.01 -12.76 -13.26
N ARG A 52 6.56 -13.25 -14.43
CA ARG A 52 7.35 -14.22 -15.24
C ARG A 52 8.70 -13.63 -15.64
N ASP A 53 8.74 -12.36 -16.03
CA ASP A 53 10.00 -11.71 -16.36
C ASP A 53 10.90 -11.53 -15.13
N MET A 54 10.32 -11.18 -13.97
CA MET A 54 11.07 -11.08 -12.71
C MET A 54 11.67 -12.42 -12.27
N GLU A 55 10.98 -13.54 -12.52
CA GLU A 55 11.50 -14.88 -12.21
C GLU A 55 12.67 -15.28 -13.12
N GLN A 56 12.64 -14.86 -14.39
CA GLN A 56 13.67 -15.17 -15.39
C GLN A 56 14.89 -14.24 -15.28
N GLU A 57 14.69 -13.01 -14.80
CA GLU A 57 15.73 -12.00 -14.71
C GLU A 57 16.64 -12.27 -13.50
N LYS A 58 17.97 -12.22 -13.74
CA LYS A 58 18.99 -12.43 -12.70
C LYS A 58 19.35 -11.15 -11.95
N THR A 59 19.11 -10.01 -12.57
CA THR A 59 19.35 -8.70 -11.97
C THR A 59 18.19 -8.29 -11.06
N ALA A 60 18.41 -7.28 -10.22
CA ALA A 60 17.32 -6.73 -9.39
C ALA A 60 16.35 -5.95 -10.28
N SER A 61 15.06 -6.06 -9.99
CA SER A 61 14.05 -5.12 -10.48
C SER A 61 14.21 -3.78 -9.76
N TYR A 62 13.91 -2.69 -10.45
CA TYR A 62 13.97 -1.33 -9.90
C TYR A 62 12.62 -0.64 -10.07
N THR A 63 12.35 0.34 -9.22
CA THR A 63 11.14 1.16 -9.33
C THR A 63 11.50 2.63 -9.29
N SER A 64 10.77 3.43 -10.06
CA SER A 64 10.81 4.89 -10.00
C SER A 64 9.46 5.40 -9.52
N CYS A 65 9.48 6.29 -8.51
CA CYS A 65 8.26 6.92 -8.03
C CYS A 65 7.68 7.87 -9.09
N PRO A 66 6.36 8.15 -9.01
CA PRO A 66 5.72 9.10 -9.90
C PRO A 66 6.40 10.47 -9.86
N ALA A 67 6.60 11.09 -11.04
CA ALA A 67 7.12 12.45 -11.13
C ALA A 67 6.09 13.48 -10.60
N PRO A 68 6.54 14.67 -10.13
CA PRO A 68 5.62 15.72 -9.65
C PRO A 68 4.54 16.10 -10.65
N GLY A 69 4.84 16.12 -11.96
CA GLY A 69 3.87 16.42 -13.02
C GLY A 69 2.68 15.48 -13.03
N ALA A 70 2.90 14.18 -12.79
CA ALA A 70 1.82 13.20 -12.74
C ALA A 70 0.88 13.41 -11.54
N TRP A 71 1.40 13.84 -10.39
CA TRP A 71 0.60 14.24 -9.23
C TRP A 71 -0.17 15.55 -9.51
N LEU A 72 0.51 16.53 -10.12
CA LEU A 72 -0.08 17.83 -10.46
C LEU A 72 -1.31 17.67 -11.34
N GLU A 73 -1.26 16.86 -12.39
CA GLU A 73 -2.40 16.53 -13.24
C GLU A 73 -3.62 16.03 -12.46
N GLN A 74 -3.41 15.30 -11.37
CA GLN A 74 -4.52 14.84 -10.53
C GLN A 74 -5.03 15.95 -9.60
N PHE A 75 -4.15 16.81 -9.09
CA PHE A 75 -4.50 17.91 -8.20
C PHE A 75 -5.26 19.04 -8.91
N GLU A 76 -5.04 19.17 -10.21
CA GLU A 76 -5.76 20.15 -11.03
C GLU A 76 -7.24 19.80 -11.24
N LYS A 77 -7.62 18.51 -11.10
CA LYS A 77 -8.97 18.02 -11.38
C LYS A 77 -10.04 18.45 -10.39
N ALA A 78 -9.65 18.88 -9.19
CA ALA A 78 -10.61 19.23 -8.14
C ALA A 78 -10.08 20.33 -7.20
N ASP A 79 -11.02 21.03 -6.55
CA ASP A 79 -10.69 22.06 -5.55
C ASP A 79 -10.25 21.47 -4.21
N ARG A 80 -10.61 20.20 -3.95
CA ARG A 80 -10.31 19.50 -2.69
C ARG A 80 -9.72 18.14 -2.98
N THR A 81 -8.45 17.96 -2.63
CA THR A 81 -7.72 16.71 -2.89
C THR A 81 -7.00 16.23 -1.66
N ILE A 82 -7.16 14.96 -1.33
CA ILE A 82 -6.36 14.26 -0.34
C ILE A 82 -5.51 13.21 -1.07
N ALA A 83 -4.20 13.40 -1.06
CA ALA A 83 -3.24 12.44 -1.60
C ALA A 83 -2.72 11.53 -0.49
N ILE A 84 -2.59 10.24 -0.77
CA ILE A 84 -2.01 9.24 0.14
C ILE A 84 -0.87 8.55 -0.59
N THR A 85 0.32 8.59 -0.02
CA THR A 85 1.51 7.98 -0.64
C THR A 85 1.96 6.74 0.12
N ILE A 86 2.70 5.86 -0.55
CA ILE A 86 3.55 4.88 0.11
C ILE A 86 4.44 5.57 1.14
N SER A 87 4.93 4.81 2.12
CA SER A 87 5.88 5.31 3.13
C SER A 87 7.01 6.15 2.51
N SER A 88 7.22 7.34 3.06
CA SER A 88 8.34 8.23 2.71
C SER A 88 9.72 7.62 3.00
N GLN A 89 9.77 6.59 3.85
CA GLN A 89 10.99 5.83 4.14
C GLN A 89 11.33 4.80 3.06
N LEU A 90 10.37 4.46 2.19
CA LEU A 90 10.55 3.48 1.12
C LEU A 90 10.68 4.12 -0.25
N SER A 91 10.12 5.32 -0.45
CA SER A 91 10.02 5.95 -1.77
C SER A 91 10.05 7.47 -1.71
N GLY A 92 10.46 8.11 -2.80
CA GLY A 92 10.35 9.55 -3.02
C GLY A 92 8.95 10.03 -3.42
N SER A 93 7.95 9.17 -3.46
CA SER A 93 6.57 9.47 -3.91
C SER A 93 5.96 10.64 -3.14
N MET A 94 6.12 10.66 -1.81
CA MET A 94 5.65 11.76 -0.97
C MET A 94 6.29 13.11 -1.34
N ASN A 95 7.60 13.14 -1.56
CA ASN A 95 8.29 14.37 -1.96
C ASN A 95 7.81 14.87 -3.32
N SER A 96 7.55 13.96 -4.27
CA SER A 96 6.95 14.29 -5.56
C SER A 96 5.55 14.88 -5.42
N ALA A 97 4.71 14.29 -4.57
CA ALA A 97 3.36 14.79 -4.29
C ALA A 97 3.38 16.16 -3.57
N LEU A 98 4.29 16.37 -2.61
CA LEU A 98 4.46 17.67 -1.95
C LEU A 98 4.91 18.76 -2.92
N THR A 99 5.85 18.47 -3.82
CA THR A 99 6.26 19.38 -4.88
C THR A 99 5.09 19.74 -5.80
N ALA A 100 4.30 18.77 -6.21
CA ALA A 100 3.10 18.99 -7.02
C ALA A 100 2.05 19.83 -6.29
N ARG A 101 1.84 19.58 -5.00
CA ARG A 101 0.94 20.39 -4.17
C ARG A 101 1.36 21.86 -4.14
N ASP A 102 2.64 22.11 -3.92
CA ASP A 102 3.16 23.47 -3.82
C ASP A 102 2.99 24.21 -5.15
N LEU A 103 3.26 23.55 -6.29
CA LEU A 103 2.99 24.09 -7.63
C LEU A 103 1.49 24.38 -7.88
N ALA A 104 0.61 23.46 -7.46
CA ALA A 104 -0.83 23.65 -7.62
C ALA A 104 -1.36 24.83 -6.79
N LEU A 105 -0.86 25.00 -5.55
CA LEU A 105 -1.25 26.10 -4.67
C LEU A 105 -0.63 27.43 -5.08
N GLU A 106 0.53 27.44 -5.73
CA GLU A 106 1.09 28.66 -6.36
C GLU A 106 0.21 29.13 -7.53
N ALA A 107 -0.32 28.18 -8.32
CA ALA A 107 -1.21 28.50 -9.44
C ALA A 107 -2.64 28.87 -9.00
N ASP A 108 -3.15 28.23 -7.95
CA ASP A 108 -4.50 28.44 -7.40
C ASP A 108 -4.49 28.30 -5.87
N PRO A 109 -4.34 29.43 -5.13
CA PRO A 109 -4.26 29.42 -3.67
C PRO A 109 -5.57 29.01 -2.95
N ASP A 110 -6.70 28.99 -3.65
CA ASP A 110 -8.00 28.63 -3.06
C ASP A 110 -8.21 27.10 -3.01
N LYS A 111 -7.37 26.33 -3.69
CA LYS A 111 -7.39 24.87 -3.60
C LYS A 111 -7.05 24.36 -2.21
N LYS A 112 -7.66 23.27 -1.82
CA LYS A 112 -7.33 22.52 -0.60
C LYS A 112 -6.68 21.19 -0.97
N ILE A 113 -5.38 21.08 -0.76
CA ILE A 113 -4.62 19.86 -1.09
C ILE A 113 -3.85 19.41 0.14
N ALA A 114 -4.15 18.20 0.61
CA ALA A 114 -3.42 17.53 1.68
C ALA A 114 -2.64 16.33 1.12
N VAL A 115 -1.42 16.10 1.60
CA VAL A 115 -0.60 14.93 1.27
C VAL A 115 -0.30 14.17 2.55
N LEU A 116 -0.73 12.91 2.62
CA LEU A 116 -0.58 12.03 3.77
C LEU A 116 0.51 10.99 3.48
N ASP A 117 1.46 10.87 4.39
CA ASP A 117 2.38 9.74 4.42
C ASP A 117 1.69 8.55 5.09
N SER A 118 1.42 7.48 4.35
CA SER A 118 0.83 6.29 4.97
C SER A 118 1.79 5.62 5.96
N ARG A 119 3.09 5.85 5.82
CA ARG A 119 4.16 5.10 6.52
C ARG A 119 4.05 3.59 6.28
N SER A 120 3.39 3.20 5.20
CA SER A 120 3.02 1.83 4.87
C SER A 120 2.96 1.64 3.35
N THR A 121 2.29 0.57 2.92
CA THR A 121 1.99 0.23 1.53
C THR A 121 0.75 -0.67 1.45
N GLY A 122 0.22 -0.86 0.24
CA GLY A 122 -0.81 -1.86 -0.05
C GLY A 122 -2.12 -1.66 0.73
N PRO A 123 -2.50 -2.66 1.53
CA PRO A 123 -3.82 -2.71 2.16
C PRO A 123 -4.05 -1.59 3.19
N GLU A 124 -3.01 -0.98 3.74
CA GLU A 124 -3.21 0.14 4.67
C GLU A 124 -3.70 1.40 3.94
N LEU A 125 -3.21 1.64 2.70
CA LEU A 125 -3.74 2.72 1.88
C LEU A 125 -5.21 2.46 1.52
N VAL A 126 -5.58 1.21 1.25
CA VAL A 126 -6.97 0.81 1.01
C VAL A 126 -7.87 1.21 2.18
N LEU A 127 -7.47 0.86 3.40
CA LEU A 127 -8.23 1.21 4.61
C LEU A 127 -8.32 2.73 4.82
N CYS A 128 -7.25 3.47 4.52
CA CYS A 128 -7.25 4.93 4.61
C CYS A 128 -8.21 5.57 3.59
N VAL A 129 -8.26 5.08 2.34
CA VAL A 129 -9.23 5.53 1.33
C VAL A 129 -10.66 5.27 1.81
N ARG A 130 -10.95 4.10 2.38
CA ARG A 130 -12.26 3.75 2.95
C ARG A 130 -12.64 4.69 4.10
N GLU A 131 -11.68 5.03 4.96
CA GLU A 131 -11.93 5.96 6.07
C GLU A 131 -12.23 7.37 5.56
N ILE A 132 -11.47 7.88 4.58
CA ILE A 132 -11.72 9.20 3.97
C ILE A 132 -13.12 9.22 3.30
N GLU A 133 -13.48 8.14 2.59
CA GLU A 133 -14.82 8.02 2.01
C GLU A 133 -15.92 8.08 3.07
N ARG A 134 -15.76 7.37 4.18
CA ARG A 134 -16.70 7.39 5.32
C ARG A 134 -16.85 8.80 5.88
N LEU A 135 -15.73 9.50 6.13
CA LEU A 135 -15.72 10.87 6.64
C LEU A 135 -16.41 11.85 5.68
N ALA A 136 -16.18 11.69 4.38
CA ALA A 136 -16.84 12.51 3.36
C ALA A 136 -18.36 12.27 3.33
N ARG A 137 -18.81 11.02 3.45
CA ARG A 137 -20.24 10.67 3.53
C ARG A 137 -20.93 11.21 4.79
N GLU A 138 -20.20 11.25 5.90
CA GLU A 138 -20.70 11.84 7.15
C GLU A 138 -20.75 13.37 7.12
N GLY A 139 -20.26 14.00 6.03
CA GLY A 139 -20.26 15.45 5.88
C GLY A 139 -19.21 16.17 6.74
N ILE A 140 -18.17 15.46 7.18
CA ILE A 140 -17.06 16.05 7.94
C ILE A 140 -16.33 17.09 7.07
N GLY A 141 -15.90 18.20 7.69
CA GLY A 141 -15.13 19.22 7.01
C GLY A 141 -13.79 18.72 6.50
N PHE A 142 -13.30 19.29 5.39
CA PHE A 142 -12.07 18.79 4.74
C PHE A 142 -10.87 18.74 5.69
N ASP A 143 -10.61 19.84 6.41
CA ASP A 143 -9.44 19.94 7.29
C ASP A 143 -9.53 18.93 8.47
N GLU A 144 -10.72 18.79 9.05
CA GLU A 144 -10.99 17.79 10.09
C GLU A 144 -10.87 16.35 9.55
N ALA A 145 -11.29 16.10 8.32
CA ALA A 145 -11.14 14.77 7.71
C ALA A 145 -9.67 14.42 7.47
N VAL A 146 -8.83 15.38 7.09
CA VAL A 146 -7.38 15.20 6.97
C VAL A 146 -6.77 14.82 8.33
N ASP A 147 -7.14 15.54 9.41
CA ASP A 147 -6.64 15.23 10.75
C ASP A 147 -7.09 13.83 11.21
N ARG A 148 -8.34 13.47 10.97
CA ARG A 148 -8.87 12.15 11.31
C ARG A 148 -8.24 11.02 10.49
N ALA A 149 -7.96 11.24 9.20
CA ALA A 149 -7.26 10.29 8.35
C ALA A 149 -5.81 10.06 8.82
N ASN A 150 -5.09 11.11 9.24
CA ASN A 150 -3.78 10.97 9.86
C ASN A 150 -3.85 10.17 11.17
N ALA A 151 -4.81 10.50 12.05
CA ALA A 151 -5.02 9.77 13.30
C ALA A 151 -5.45 8.30 13.08
N PHE A 152 -6.10 8.00 11.96
CA PHE A 152 -6.43 6.64 11.54
C PHE A 152 -5.17 5.87 11.13
N LEU A 153 -4.29 6.47 10.30
CA LEU A 153 -3.01 5.90 9.92
C LEU A 153 -2.09 5.63 11.12
N ASP A 154 -2.14 6.45 12.17
CA ASP A 154 -1.38 6.20 13.41
C ASP A 154 -1.79 4.90 14.13
N LYS A 155 -3.05 4.49 13.96
CA LYS A 155 -3.64 3.33 14.64
C LYS A 155 -3.64 2.07 13.79
N THR A 156 -3.55 2.20 12.46
CA THR A 156 -3.47 1.06 11.56
C THR A 156 -2.08 0.44 11.58
N LYS A 157 -1.99 -0.85 11.27
CA LYS A 157 -0.72 -1.57 11.24
C LYS A 157 -0.70 -2.54 10.08
N VAL A 158 0.34 -2.48 9.26
CA VAL A 158 0.60 -3.46 8.22
C VAL A 158 1.44 -4.60 8.78
N ILE A 159 1.05 -5.83 8.45
CA ILE A 159 1.82 -7.06 8.69
C ILE A 159 1.82 -7.83 7.38
N PHE A 160 2.95 -8.36 6.99
CA PHE A 160 3.07 -9.06 5.72
C PHE A 160 3.90 -10.33 5.83
N ALA A 161 3.69 -11.23 4.87
CA ALA A 161 4.47 -12.44 4.70
C ALA A 161 4.96 -12.50 3.24
N LEU A 162 6.27 -12.53 3.03
CA LEU A 162 6.89 -12.57 1.72
C LEU A 162 7.71 -13.85 1.53
N SER A 163 7.63 -14.43 0.33
CA SER A 163 8.46 -15.58 -0.07
C SER A 163 9.90 -15.18 -0.38
N SER A 164 10.17 -13.91 -0.67
CA SER A 164 11.49 -13.34 -0.90
C SER A 164 11.57 -11.88 -0.45
N PHE A 165 12.71 -11.49 0.08
CA PHE A 165 13.07 -10.10 0.37
C PHE A 165 14.19 -9.59 -0.55
N ASP A 166 14.56 -10.35 -1.58
CA ASP A 166 15.73 -10.07 -2.41
C ASP A 166 15.68 -8.68 -3.04
N ASN A 167 14.53 -8.28 -3.62
CA ASN A 167 14.39 -6.98 -4.24
C ASN A 167 14.45 -5.84 -3.22
N LEU A 168 13.84 -6.00 -2.05
CA LEU A 168 13.89 -5.00 -0.97
C LEU A 168 15.32 -4.77 -0.46
N ILE A 169 16.10 -5.85 -0.33
CA ILE A 169 17.52 -5.79 0.09
C ILE A 169 18.38 -5.16 -1.01
N LYS A 170 18.24 -5.63 -2.26
CA LYS A 170 19.04 -5.13 -3.40
C LYS A 170 18.79 -3.65 -3.68
N ASN A 171 17.57 -3.19 -3.47
CA ASN A 171 17.15 -1.80 -3.65
C ASN A 171 17.37 -0.92 -2.40
N GLY A 172 17.98 -1.43 -1.34
CA GLY A 172 18.32 -0.67 -0.14
C GLY A 172 17.12 -0.28 0.75
N ARG A 173 15.92 -0.85 0.53
CA ARG A 173 14.73 -0.62 1.36
C ARG A 173 14.73 -1.45 2.63
N MET A 174 15.60 -2.45 2.69
CA MET A 174 15.79 -3.29 3.87
C MET A 174 17.27 -3.58 4.07
N HIS A 175 17.74 -3.53 5.32
CA HIS A 175 19.11 -3.92 5.65
C HIS A 175 19.31 -5.44 5.51
N LYS A 176 20.50 -5.85 5.05
CA LYS A 176 20.88 -7.27 5.02
C LYS A 176 20.88 -7.82 6.44
N MET A 177 19.99 -8.73 6.74
CA MET A 177 20.02 -9.50 8.00
C MET A 177 20.69 -10.84 7.79
N ALA A 178 21.68 -11.16 8.62
CA ALA A 178 22.35 -12.46 8.58
C ALA A 178 21.33 -13.59 8.78
N GLY A 179 21.32 -14.56 7.85
CA GLY A 179 20.43 -15.72 7.91
C GLY A 179 19.07 -15.58 7.22
N PHE A 180 18.72 -14.41 6.64
CA PHE A 180 17.50 -14.23 5.84
C PHE A 180 17.70 -14.56 4.35
N LEU A 181 18.95 -14.66 3.90
CA LEU A 181 19.35 -14.86 2.50
C LEU A 181 19.27 -16.32 2.00
N ALA A 182 18.87 -17.26 2.83
CA ALA A 182 18.75 -18.64 2.36
C ALA A 182 17.43 -18.82 1.63
N LYS A 183 17.46 -18.90 0.30
CA LYS A 183 16.36 -19.40 -0.55
C LYS A 183 16.06 -20.86 -0.21
N ALA A 184 15.46 -21.12 0.94
CA ALA A 184 14.99 -22.44 1.31
C ALA A 184 13.55 -22.60 0.82
N LEU A 185 13.30 -23.64 0.05
CA LEU A 185 11.99 -23.95 -0.52
C LEU A 185 10.88 -23.90 0.56
N GLY A 186 9.86 -23.10 0.34
CA GLY A 186 8.71 -22.94 1.23
C GLY A 186 8.96 -22.11 2.49
N MET A 187 10.06 -21.35 2.56
CA MET A 187 10.29 -20.37 3.63
C MET A 187 9.62 -19.05 3.30
N TRP A 188 9.04 -18.43 4.32
CA TRP A 188 8.40 -17.12 4.27
C TRP A 188 8.98 -16.23 5.35
N GLY A 189 9.28 -14.99 5.00
CA GLY A 189 9.60 -13.96 5.99
C GLY A 189 8.35 -13.24 6.45
N ILE A 190 8.25 -13.03 7.75
CA ILE A 190 7.20 -12.21 8.36
C ILE A 190 7.77 -10.84 8.66
N GLY A 191 7.06 -9.80 8.31
CA GLY A 191 7.48 -8.42 8.55
C GLY A 191 6.30 -7.51 8.86
N SER A 192 6.65 -6.29 9.23
CA SER A 192 5.73 -5.19 9.51
C SER A 192 6.37 -3.85 9.14
N ALA A 193 5.66 -2.75 9.32
CA ALA A 193 6.24 -1.41 9.33
C ALA A 193 6.52 -0.95 10.76
N SER A 194 7.63 -0.18 10.95
CA SER A 194 7.82 0.62 12.16
C SER A 194 6.88 1.83 12.16
N ASP A 195 6.80 2.55 13.27
CA ASP A 195 5.97 3.77 13.36
C ASP A 195 6.44 4.87 12.38
N GLU A 196 7.71 4.85 11.96
CA GLU A 196 8.25 5.77 10.93
C GLU A 196 8.03 5.24 9.50
N GLY A 197 7.52 4.02 9.32
CA GLY A 197 7.28 3.40 8.00
C GLY A 197 8.47 2.66 7.40
N ARG A 198 9.42 2.20 8.22
CA ARG A 198 10.52 1.31 7.78
C ARG A 198 10.10 -0.15 7.86
N ILE A 199 10.66 -0.97 6.98
CA ILE A 199 10.44 -2.42 7.03
C ILE A 199 11.13 -3.01 8.27
N VAL A 200 10.35 -3.74 9.07
CA VAL A 200 10.81 -4.49 10.24
C VAL A 200 10.60 -5.98 9.96
N VAL A 201 11.63 -6.78 10.23
CA VAL A 201 11.54 -8.23 10.11
C VAL A 201 11.15 -8.81 11.47
N GLU A 202 10.02 -9.49 11.53
CA GLU A 202 9.47 -10.10 12.74
C GLU A 202 9.92 -11.56 12.92
N GLY A 203 10.13 -12.25 11.79
CA GLY A 203 10.52 -13.66 11.86
C GLY A 203 10.47 -14.36 10.51
N LYS A 204 10.55 -15.69 10.58
CA LYS A 204 10.42 -16.57 9.42
C LYS A 204 9.59 -17.80 9.76
N THR A 205 8.87 -18.29 8.76
CA THR A 205 8.01 -19.47 8.87
C THR A 205 8.28 -20.44 7.72
N ARG A 206 7.70 -21.63 7.79
CA ARG A 206 7.76 -22.60 6.70
C ARG A 206 6.37 -23.17 6.43
N GLY A 207 5.90 -22.91 5.20
CA GLY A 207 4.63 -23.40 4.68
C GLY A 207 3.41 -22.57 5.14
N PRO A 208 2.30 -22.65 4.38
CA PRO A 208 1.15 -21.76 4.51
C PRO A 208 0.53 -21.74 5.91
N LYS A 209 0.28 -22.90 6.52
CA LYS A 209 -0.37 -23.00 7.83
C LYS A 209 0.39 -22.28 8.95
N ARG A 210 1.73 -22.40 8.96
CA ARG A 210 2.56 -21.73 9.97
C ARG A 210 2.62 -20.23 9.70
N THR A 211 2.63 -19.83 8.43
CA THR A 211 2.60 -18.42 8.01
C THR A 211 1.33 -17.75 8.51
N VAL A 212 0.15 -18.33 8.24
CA VAL A 212 -1.14 -17.80 8.73
C VAL A 212 -1.14 -17.68 10.27
N ARG A 213 -0.66 -18.72 10.98
CA ARG A 213 -0.56 -18.68 12.45
C ARG A 213 0.33 -17.52 12.93
N ALA A 214 1.50 -17.34 12.31
CA ALA A 214 2.41 -16.25 12.69
C ALA A 214 1.80 -14.87 12.45
N LEU A 215 1.08 -14.68 11.34
CA LEU A 215 0.35 -13.42 11.07
C LEU A 215 -0.70 -13.15 12.16
N ILE A 216 -1.48 -14.16 12.57
CA ILE A 216 -2.47 -14.05 13.67
C ILE A 216 -1.80 -13.71 15.01
N GLU A 217 -0.64 -14.33 15.29
CA GLU A 217 0.14 -14.01 16.49
C GLU A 217 0.65 -12.57 16.48
N CYS A 218 1.19 -12.11 15.36
CA CYS A 218 1.59 -10.71 15.18
C CYS A 218 0.42 -9.72 15.37
N MET A 219 -0.78 -10.05 14.87
CA MET A 219 -1.98 -9.22 15.11
C MET A 219 -2.32 -9.11 16.60
N ARG A 220 -2.26 -10.24 17.34
CA ARG A 220 -2.51 -10.25 18.80
C ARG A 220 -1.48 -9.43 19.57
N GLU A 221 -0.21 -9.63 19.27
CA GLU A 221 0.89 -8.91 19.93
C GLU A 221 0.80 -7.39 19.74
N ARG A 222 0.20 -6.95 18.62
CA ARG A 222 -0.08 -5.53 18.32
C ARG A 222 -1.41 -5.04 18.85
N GLY A 223 -2.11 -5.87 19.63
CA GLY A 223 -3.36 -5.49 20.31
C GLY A 223 -4.59 -5.45 19.40
N PHE A 224 -4.56 -6.11 18.22
CA PHE A 224 -5.75 -6.19 17.39
C PHE A 224 -6.87 -6.93 18.14
N SER A 225 -8.02 -6.27 18.23
CA SER A 225 -9.18 -6.76 18.96
C SER A 225 -10.45 -6.89 18.10
N GLY A 226 -10.31 -6.77 16.78
CA GLY A 226 -11.41 -6.74 15.81
C GLY A 226 -11.46 -5.43 15.05
N GLY A 227 -12.34 -5.34 14.05
CA GLY A 227 -12.49 -4.16 13.18
C GLY A 227 -12.18 -4.45 11.71
N ASN A 228 -11.82 -3.40 10.96
CA ASN A 228 -11.59 -3.51 9.53
C ASN A 228 -10.22 -4.10 9.21
N VAL A 229 -10.19 -5.05 8.29
CA VAL A 229 -8.96 -5.69 7.79
C VAL A 229 -9.00 -5.73 6.27
N ALA A 230 -7.96 -5.24 5.63
CA ALA A 230 -7.71 -5.46 4.21
C ALA A 230 -6.58 -6.49 4.06
N ILE A 231 -6.79 -7.52 3.25
CA ILE A 231 -5.81 -8.55 2.94
C ILE A 231 -5.46 -8.43 1.46
N SER A 232 -4.22 -8.08 1.15
CA SER A 232 -3.73 -8.10 -0.23
C SER A 232 -2.86 -9.32 -0.47
N HIS A 233 -2.95 -9.90 -1.68
CA HIS A 233 -2.17 -11.07 -2.05
C HIS A 233 -1.70 -11.00 -3.51
N CYS A 234 -0.48 -11.46 -3.76
CA CYS A 234 0.05 -11.71 -5.10
C CYS A 234 -0.18 -13.19 -5.43
N ASP A 235 -1.15 -13.47 -6.31
CA ASP A 235 -1.55 -14.81 -6.76
C ASP A 235 -1.58 -15.90 -5.66
N ASN A 236 -2.08 -15.55 -4.47
CA ASN A 236 -2.07 -16.44 -3.31
C ASN A 236 -3.43 -16.51 -2.60
N HIS A 237 -4.47 -16.78 -3.38
CA HIS A 237 -5.86 -16.85 -2.92
C HIS A 237 -6.05 -17.80 -1.74
N ALA A 238 -5.41 -18.98 -1.80
CA ALA A 238 -5.59 -20.01 -0.77
C ALA A 238 -5.12 -19.53 0.63
N VAL A 239 -3.96 -18.85 0.70
CA VAL A 239 -3.44 -18.32 1.97
C VAL A 239 -4.24 -17.10 2.43
N ALA A 240 -4.66 -16.23 1.51
CA ALA A 240 -5.50 -15.07 1.84
C ALA A 240 -6.83 -15.52 2.46
N HIS A 241 -7.51 -16.51 1.89
CA HIS A 241 -8.74 -17.07 2.46
C HIS A 241 -8.51 -17.78 3.79
N ALA A 242 -7.45 -18.59 3.93
CA ALA A 242 -7.11 -19.22 5.19
C ALA A 242 -6.79 -18.20 6.30
N LEU A 243 -6.17 -17.06 5.94
CA LEU A 243 -5.94 -15.95 6.86
C LEU A 243 -7.26 -15.30 7.26
N LYS A 244 -8.15 -15.00 6.31
CA LYS A 244 -9.49 -14.48 6.58
C LYS A 244 -10.25 -15.38 7.57
N ASP A 245 -10.32 -16.68 7.31
CA ASP A 245 -11.02 -17.63 8.17
C ASP A 245 -10.42 -17.67 9.59
N SER A 246 -9.10 -17.58 9.68
CA SER A 246 -8.39 -17.55 10.97
C SER A 246 -8.64 -16.25 11.74
N ILE A 247 -8.74 -15.11 11.05
CA ILE A 247 -9.09 -13.82 11.65
C ILE A 247 -10.53 -13.87 12.20
N LEU A 248 -11.50 -14.32 11.38
CA LEU A 248 -12.89 -14.44 11.79
C LEU A 248 -13.09 -15.42 12.95
N SER A 249 -12.28 -16.48 13.00
CA SER A 249 -12.30 -17.43 14.12
C SER A 249 -11.77 -16.80 15.43
N ALA A 250 -10.82 -15.87 15.32
CA ALA A 250 -10.23 -15.20 16.50
C ALA A 250 -10.99 -13.92 16.90
N TRP A 251 -11.58 -13.23 15.94
CA TRP A 251 -12.28 -11.94 16.09
C TRP A 251 -13.49 -11.91 15.14
N ALA A 252 -14.60 -12.47 15.60
CA ALA A 252 -15.80 -12.73 14.79
C ALA A 252 -16.44 -11.48 14.18
N ASP A 253 -16.28 -10.32 14.82
CA ASP A 253 -16.87 -9.04 14.36
C ASP A 253 -15.98 -8.30 13.34
N SER A 254 -14.89 -8.90 12.89
CA SER A 254 -14.00 -8.27 11.91
C SER A 254 -14.66 -8.19 10.53
N GLN A 255 -14.48 -7.04 9.85
CA GLN A 255 -14.87 -6.84 8.47
C GLN A 255 -13.65 -6.99 7.59
N ILE A 256 -13.67 -7.96 6.67
CA ILE A 256 -12.48 -8.35 5.91
C ILE A 256 -12.75 -8.24 4.43
N GLU A 257 -11.97 -7.42 3.74
CA GLU A 257 -11.87 -7.44 2.27
C GLU A 257 -10.56 -8.11 1.83
N ILE A 258 -10.62 -8.81 0.69
CA ILE A 258 -9.46 -9.45 0.06
C ILE A 258 -9.28 -8.84 -1.32
N LEU A 259 -8.06 -8.43 -1.64
CA LEU A 259 -7.71 -7.77 -2.89
C LEU A 259 -6.46 -8.43 -3.51
N PRO A 260 -6.35 -8.44 -4.84
CA PRO A 260 -5.06 -8.72 -5.46
C PRO A 260 -4.12 -7.52 -5.23
N THR A 261 -2.82 -7.79 -5.09
CA THR A 261 -1.80 -6.72 -5.09
C THR A 261 -1.71 -6.07 -6.47
N ARG A 262 -1.28 -4.79 -6.47
CA ARG A 262 -0.84 -4.10 -7.69
C ARG A 262 0.63 -4.44 -7.96
N GLY A 263 1.14 -4.02 -9.13
CA GLY A 263 2.48 -4.39 -9.60
C GLY A 263 3.61 -4.03 -8.62
N LEU A 264 3.54 -2.89 -7.96
CA LEU A 264 4.55 -2.47 -6.98
C LEU A 264 4.62 -3.38 -5.75
N CYS A 265 3.48 -3.94 -5.32
CA CYS A 265 3.34 -4.78 -4.14
C CYS A 265 3.36 -6.29 -4.44
N SER A 266 3.54 -6.66 -5.72
CA SER A 266 3.57 -8.05 -6.18
C SER A 266 4.94 -8.73 -6.09
#